data_224c48446d1e71ff109165a00fe3bfec
#
_entry.id   224c48446d1e71ff109165a00fe3bfec
#
_cell.length_a   1.000
_cell.length_b   1.000
_cell.length_c   1.000
_cell.angle_alpha   90.00
_cell.angle_beta   90.00
_cell.angle_gamma   90.00
#
_symmetry.space_group_name_H-M   'P 1'
#
loop_
_entity.id
_entity.type
_entity.pdbx_description
1 polymer ?
#
loop_
_entity_poly.entity_id
_entity_poly.type
_entity_poly.pdbx_seq_one_letter_code
_entity_poly.pdbx_strand_id
1 'polypeptide(L)'
;MSDSWISWFLSSKGNEYFCEVEEDYILDRFNLTGLNTEVQHYAQALDMITDNLDEEIQDDLRGNLDLQARLLYGLIHARWIVTARGLAKMLEKYKRADFGRCPRVLCQSQPLLPVGLTDVPYEKSVKLYCGRCEDIYSPKSSRHGSIDGAYFGTSFPHLLFLVYPNLIPPKSGPVEIGLPVRAADVEGSRRSRRAREDQETEGVGEGASTAAVALKADRYRPRIFGFQVNEIAKLQRWQEAVRDRQVARLEDLEEAAA
;
A
#
# COMPACT_ATOMS: atom_id res chain seq x y z
N MET A 1 27.50 -1.44 25.25
CA MET A 1 27.38 -0.89 23.88
C MET A 1 26.07 -0.13 23.91
N SER A 2 26.07 1.20 23.80
CA SER A 2 24.82 1.94 23.65
C SER A 2 24.26 1.56 22.28
N ASP A 3 23.05 1.02 22.24
CA ASP A 3 22.37 0.78 20.97
C ASP A 3 22.14 2.14 20.30
N SER A 4 22.42 2.26 19.00
CA SER A 4 22.14 3.47 18.24
C SER A 4 20.66 3.81 18.30
N TRP A 5 20.30 5.10 18.15
CA TRP A 5 18.90 5.53 18.12
C TRP A 5 18.08 4.74 17.09
N ILE A 6 18.64 4.50 15.91
CA ILE A 6 17.99 3.71 14.85
C ILE A 6 17.73 2.27 15.32
N SER A 7 18.74 1.61 15.92
CA SER A 7 18.57 0.25 16.45
C SER A 7 17.52 0.18 17.53
N TRP A 8 17.50 1.15 18.46
CA TRP A 8 16.48 1.26 19.48
C TRP A 8 15.09 1.50 18.89
N PHE A 9 14.96 2.42 17.89
CA PHE A 9 13.70 2.70 17.22
C PHE A 9 13.15 1.44 16.54
N LEU A 10 13.98 0.71 15.79
CA LEU A 10 13.57 -0.50 15.07
C LEU A 10 13.22 -1.66 16.01
N SER A 11 13.86 -1.74 17.19
CA SER A 11 13.54 -2.76 18.22
C SER A 11 12.27 -2.46 19.00
N SER A 12 11.77 -1.23 18.91
CA SER A 12 10.58 -0.80 19.63
C SER A 12 9.33 -1.49 19.08
N LYS A 13 8.46 -1.96 20.02
CA LYS A 13 7.20 -2.63 19.65
C LYS A 13 6.29 -1.71 18.87
N GLY A 14 5.89 -2.16 17.68
CA GLY A 14 5.06 -1.41 16.74
C GLY A 14 5.83 -0.91 15.53
N ASN A 15 7.16 -0.92 15.56
CA ASN A 15 8.01 -0.46 14.46
C ASN A 15 8.50 -1.61 13.55
N GLU A 16 7.93 -2.81 13.69
CA GLU A 16 8.34 -4.01 12.96
C GLU A 16 8.20 -3.87 11.45
N TYR A 17 7.41 -2.92 10.96
CA TYR A 17 7.25 -2.66 9.53
C TYR A 17 8.41 -1.87 8.92
N PHE A 18 9.11 -1.08 9.73
CA PHE A 18 10.27 -0.34 9.26
C PHE A 18 11.45 -1.26 8.93
N CYS A 19 12.33 -0.77 8.10
CA CYS A 19 13.66 -1.33 7.90
C CYS A 19 14.71 -0.26 8.19
N GLU A 20 15.92 -0.71 8.44
CA GLU A 20 17.06 0.15 8.70
C GLU A 20 17.43 0.92 7.45
N VAL A 21 17.45 2.24 7.56
CA VAL A 21 17.99 3.15 6.54
C VAL A 21 19.51 3.22 6.74
N GLU A 22 20.26 3.11 5.66
CA GLU A 22 21.71 3.16 5.73
C GLU A 22 22.20 4.57 6.09
N GLU A 23 23.22 4.64 6.93
CA GLU A 23 23.75 5.89 7.47
C GLU A 23 24.28 6.81 6.35
N ASP A 24 24.95 6.26 5.35
CA ASP A 24 25.44 7.02 4.19
C ASP A 24 24.31 7.71 3.42
N TYR A 25 23.11 7.10 3.38
CA TYR A 25 21.94 7.71 2.79
C TYR A 25 21.42 8.89 3.61
N ILE A 26 21.42 8.76 4.96
CA ILE A 26 20.96 9.80 5.89
C ILE A 26 21.93 11.00 5.87
N LEU A 27 23.23 10.74 5.77
CA LEU A 27 24.25 11.77 5.77
C LEU A 27 24.31 12.56 4.45
N ASP A 28 23.77 12.04 3.37
CA ASP A 28 23.67 12.77 2.10
C ASP A 28 22.48 13.74 2.13
N ARG A 29 22.80 15.02 2.25
CA ARG A 29 21.81 16.11 2.33
C ARG A 29 20.89 16.21 1.12
N PHE A 30 21.29 15.72 -0.05
CA PHE A 30 20.42 15.69 -1.23
C PHE A 30 19.21 14.79 -1.02
N ASN A 31 19.39 13.67 -0.34
CA ASN A 31 18.30 12.74 -0.01
C ASN A 31 17.27 13.36 0.93
N LEU A 32 17.69 14.34 1.74
CA LEU A 32 16.88 14.98 2.77
C LEU A 32 16.28 16.34 2.33
N THR A 33 16.48 16.73 1.07
CA THR A 33 16.01 18.02 0.55
C THR A 33 14.52 18.22 0.82
N GLY A 34 14.16 19.38 1.41
CA GLY A 34 12.78 19.77 1.72
C GLY A 34 12.21 19.19 3.02
N LEU A 35 12.85 18.20 3.68
CA LEU A 35 12.35 17.66 4.96
C LEU A 35 12.48 18.66 6.12
N ASN A 36 13.35 19.65 5.99
CA ASN A 36 13.50 20.73 6.96
C ASN A 36 12.27 21.63 7.07
N THR A 37 11.37 21.61 6.10
CA THR A 37 10.10 22.36 6.14
C THR A 37 8.99 21.57 6.82
N GLU A 38 9.11 20.25 6.89
CA GLU A 38 8.10 19.33 7.45
C GLU A 38 8.34 19.03 8.94
N VAL A 39 9.59 19.18 9.42
CA VAL A 39 10.01 18.73 10.74
C VAL A 39 10.49 19.91 11.59
N GLN A 40 9.88 20.09 12.76
CA GLN A 40 10.35 21.07 13.74
C GLN A 40 11.68 20.61 14.33
N HIS A 41 12.55 21.57 14.67
CA HIS A 41 13.90 21.28 15.22
C HIS A 41 14.67 20.26 14.36
N TYR A 42 14.56 20.38 13.04
CA TYR A 42 15.12 19.44 12.07
C TYR A 42 16.59 19.07 12.33
N ALA A 43 17.45 20.07 12.62
CA ALA A 43 18.88 19.82 12.87
C ALA A 43 19.08 18.89 14.08
N GLN A 44 18.45 19.23 15.23
CA GLN A 44 18.55 18.41 16.43
C GLN A 44 17.90 17.04 16.26
N ALA A 45 16.78 16.94 15.52
CA ALA A 45 16.15 15.66 15.19
C ALA A 45 17.08 14.77 14.33
N LEU A 46 17.82 15.36 13.41
CA LEU A 46 18.81 14.63 12.62
C LEU A 46 20.01 14.21 13.46
N ASP A 47 20.52 15.10 14.32
CA ASP A 47 21.61 14.80 15.27
C ASP A 47 21.22 13.66 16.22
N MET A 48 19.94 13.62 16.67
CA MET A 48 19.41 12.50 17.45
C MET A 48 19.41 11.18 16.69
N ILE A 49 18.96 11.16 15.44
CA ILE A 49 18.94 9.95 14.60
C ILE A 49 20.34 9.41 14.34
N THR A 50 21.33 10.32 14.20
CA THR A 50 22.73 9.97 13.91
C THR A 50 23.61 9.84 15.17
N ASP A 51 23.00 9.84 16.34
CA ASP A 51 23.68 9.72 17.65
C ASP A 51 24.73 10.84 17.90
N ASN A 52 24.55 12.00 17.28
CA ASN A 52 25.43 13.18 17.42
C ASN A 52 24.82 14.27 18.32
N LEU A 53 23.77 13.96 19.06
CA LEU A 53 23.07 14.92 19.90
C LEU A 53 23.90 15.28 21.14
N ASP A 54 24.01 16.56 21.44
CA ASP A 54 24.67 17.04 22.66
C ASP A 54 23.92 16.61 23.93
N GLU A 55 24.64 16.16 24.96
CA GLU A 55 24.07 15.62 26.22
C GLU A 55 23.36 16.67 27.08
N GLU A 56 23.58 17.98 26.84
CA GLU A 56 23.07 19.09 27.64
C GLU A 56 21.62 19.51 27.35
N ILE A 57 20.85 18.71 26.62
CA ILE A 57 19.46 19.07 26.27
C ILE A 57 18.53 18.81 27.44
N GLN A 58 17.71 19.84 27.81
CA GLN A 58 16.71 19.76 28.86
C GLN A 58 15.69 18.64 28.58
N ASP A 59 15.31 17.88 29.61
CA ASP A 59 14.42 16.71 29.50
C ASP A 59 13.05 17.04 28.86
N ASP A 60 12.50 18.22 29.11
CA ASP A 60 11.23 18.67 28.50
C ASP A 60 11.33 18.83 26.99
N LEU A 61 12.48 19.28 26.49
CA LEU A 61 12.73 19.42 25.06
C LEU A 61 12.99 18.05 24.40
N ARG A 62 13.62 17.14 25.14
CA ARG A 62 14.00 15.81 24.66
C ARG A 62 12.80 14.96 24.22
N GLY A 63 11.67 15.03 24.96
CA GLY A 63 10.45 14.31 24.58
C GLY A 63 9.84 14.80 23.27
N ASN A 64 9.80 16.12 23.06
CA ASN A 64 9.34 16.69 21.78
C ASN A 64 10.30 16.35 20.65
N LEU A 65 11.61 16.39 20.92
CA LEU A 65 12.64 16.07 19.94
C LEU A 65 12.58 14.60 19.48
N ASP A 66 12.28 13.66 20.39
CA ASP A 66 12.08 12.25 20.00
C ASP A 66 10.91 12.09 19.04
N LEU A 67 9.81 12.83 19.23
CA LEU A 67 8.69 12.82 18.29
C LEU A 67 9.10 13.35 16.91
N GLN A 68 9.90 14.42 16.87
CA GLN A 68 10.40 14.99 15.62
C GLN A 68 11.41 14.06 14.93
N ALA A 69 12.27 13.38 15.70
CA ALA A 69 13.20 12.39 15.17
C ALA A 69 12.46 11.19 14.54
N ARG A 70 11.40 10.71 15.19
CA ARG A 70 10.55 9.63 14.63
C ARG A 70 9.85 10.06 13.34
N LEU A 71 9.31 11.28 13.30
CA LEU A 71 8.71 11.85 12.09
C LEU A 71 9.76 11.93 10.97
N LEU A 72 10.92 12.53 11.27
CA LEU A 72 12.00 12.69 10.29
C LEU A 72 12.47 11.34 9.76
N TYR A 73 12.72 10.36 10.65
CA TYR A 73 13.13 9.02 10.25
C TYR A 73 12.07 8.34 9.38
N GLY A 74 10.78 8.47 9.71
CA GLY A 74 9.68 7.94 8.90
C GLY A 74 9.66 8.52 7.48
N LEU A 75 9.87 9.83 7.34
CA LEU A 75 9.91 10.49 6.03
C LEU A 75 11.17 10.11 5.22
N ILE A 76 12.32 9.98 5.89
CA ILE A 76 13.56 9.46 5.28
C ILE A 76 13.34 8.01 4.81
N HIS A 77 12.74 7.19 5.66
CA HIS A 77 12.43 5.79 5.35
C HIS A 77 11.57 5.67 4.08
N ALA A 78 10.50 6.48 3.94
CA ALA A 78 9.66 6.47 2.75
C ALA A 78 10.44 6.75 1.45
N ARG A 79 11.42 7.65 1.51
CA ARG A 79 12.29 7.95 0.37
C ARG A 79 13.29 6.84 0.10
N TRP A 80 13.80 6.23 1.17
CA TRP A 80 14.84 5.21 1.05
C TRP A 80 14.31 3.88 0.53
N ILE A 81 13.12 3.43 0.98
CA ILE A 81 12.55 2.14 0.59
C ILE A 81 12.21 2.02 -0.90
N VAL A 82 12.18 3.11 -1.64
CA VAL A 82 12.00 3.11 -3.11
C VAL A 82 13.33 3.14 -3.88
N THR A 83 14.46 3.20 -3.18
CA THR A 83 15.79 3.00 -3.77
C THR A 83 16.07 1.52 -4.02
N ALA A 84 17.06 1.19 -4.84
CA ALA A 84 17.43 -0.20 -5.12
C ALA A 84 17.77 -0.99 -3.84
N ARG A 85 18.55 -0.38 -2.91
CA ARG A 85 18.93 -0.99 -1.63
C ARG A 85 17.73 -1.15 -0.69
N GLY A 86 16.90 -0.13 -0.58
CA GLY A 86 15.69 -0.15 0.23
C GLY A 86 14.67 -1.17 -0.26
N LEU A 87 14.43 -1.23 -1.58
CA LEU A 87 13.59 -2.26 -2.19
C LEU A 87 14.08 -3.67 -1.89
N ALA A 88 15.40 -3.91 -1.91
CA ALA A 88 15.96 -5.22 -1.58
C ALA A 88 15.70 -5.61 -0.11
N LYS A 89 15.91 -4.70 0.85
CA LYS A 89 15.60 -4.95 2.27
C LYS A 89 14.10 -5.18 2.50
N MET A 90 13.24 -4.38 1.88
CA MET A 90 11.79 -4.56 1.98
C MET A 90 11.29 -5.83 1.29
N LEU A 91 11.95 -6.28 0.22
CA LEU A 91 11.70 -7.56 -0.42
C LEU A 91 11.95 -8.75 0.53
N GLU A 92 13.02 -8.70 1.31
CA GLU A 92 13.30 -9.74 2.32
C GLU A 92 12.17 -9.82 3.36
N LYS A 93 11.71 -8.67 3.87
CA LYS A 93 10.57 -8.59 4.79
C LYS A 93 9.28 -9.12 4.16
N TYR A 94 9.04 -8.80 2.90
CA TYR A 94 7.89 -9.31 2.14
C TYR A 94 7.93 -10.84 2.01
N LYS A 95 9.08 -11.42 1.66
CA LYS A 95 9.25 -12.88 1.55
C LYS A 95 9.02 -13.60 2.87
N ARG A 96 9.43 -13.00 3.99
CA ARG A 96 9.16 -13.54 5.34
C ARG A 96 7.72 -13.31 5.80
N ALA A 97 6.95 -12.48 5.07
CA ALA A 97 5.61 -12.02 5.42
C ALA A 97 5.56 -11.23 6.75
N ASP A 98 6.59 -10.41 7.03
CA ASP A 98 6.69 -9.59 8.23
C ASP A 98 5.53 -8.57 8.35
N PHE A 99 4.93 -8.19 7.23
CA PHE A 99 3.76 -7.30 7.17
C PHE A 99 2.42 -8.02 7.34
N GLY A 100 2.45 -9.35 7.47
CA GLY A 100 1.26 -10.19 7.56
C GLY A 100 0.80 -10.76 6.22
N ARG A 101 -0.38 -11.38 6.24
CA ARG A 101 -0.93 -12.12 5.09
C ARG A 101 -2.35 -11.69 4.81
N CYS A 102 -2.73 -11.76 3.53
CA CYS A 102 -4.05 -11.40 3.05
C CYS A 102 -5.15 -12.22 3.76
N PRO A 103 -6.18 -11.55 4.28
CA PRO A 103 -7.29 -12.23 4.96
C PRO A 103 -8.25 -12.95 3.99
N ARG A 104 -8.20 -12.65 2.69
CA ARG A 104 -9.06 -13.31 1.71
C ARG A 104 -8.64 -14.76 1.49
N VAL A 105 -9.58 -15.69 1.62
CA VAL A 105 -9.35 -17.13 1.43
C VAL A 105 -8.79 -17.42 0.05
N LEU A 106 -9.35 -16.81 -0.99
CA LEU A 106 -8.92 -16.99 -2.38
C LEU A 106 -7.51 -16.46 -2.67
N CYS A 107 -6.95 -15.64 -1.80
CA CYS A 107 -5.57 -15.16 -1.92
C CYS A 107 -4.52 -16.14 -1.40
N GLN A 108 -4.94 -17.28 -0.82
CA GLN A 108 -4.05 -18.33 -0.35
C GLN A 108 -2.92 -17.81 0.55
N SER A 109 -3.28 -16.98 1.53
CA SER A 109 -2.33 -16.40 2.48
C SER A 109 -1.21 -15.57 1.82
N GLN A 110 -1.50 -14.88 0.72
CA GLN A 110 -0.55 -14.01 0.03
C GLN A 110 0.08 -13.00 1.00
N PRO A 111 1.42 -12.84 1.04
CA PRO A 111 2.07 -11.78 1.81
C PRO A 111 1.58 -10.38 1.40
N LEU A 112 1.57 -9.46 2.35
CA LEU A 112 1.14 -8.08 2.17
C LEU A 112 2.33 -7.12 2.12
N LEU A 113 2.10 -5.92 1.58
CA LEU A 113 3.06 -4.82 1.54
C LEU A 113 2.47 -3.58 2.22
N PRO A 114 3.24 -2.84 3.03
CA PRO A 114 2.76 -1.59 3.59
C PRO A 114 2.61 -0.52 2.50
N VAL A 115 1.58 0.32 2.62
CA VAL A 115 1.29 1.39 1.68
C VAL A 115 0.65 2.58 2.39
N GLY A 116 1.05 3.79 2.03
CA GLY A 116 0.36 5.01 2.37
C GLY A 116 -0.76 5.31 1.38
N LEU A 117 -1.85 5.91 1.85
CA LEU A 117 -2.90 6.44 0.97
C LEU A 117 -2.62 7.89 0.56
N THR A 118 -1.70 8.53 1.26
CA THR A 118 -1.17 9.86 1.01
C THR A 118 0.32 9.88 1.37
N ASP A 119 1.06 10.79 0.76
CA ASP A 119 2.47 11.03 1.10
C ASP A 119 2.62 12.18 2.14
N VAL A 120 1.49 12.80 2.53
CA VAL A 120 1.44 13.85 3.55
C VAL A 120 1.30 13.22 4.94
N PRO A 121 2.20 13.57 5.89
CA PRO A 121 2.13 13.03 7.24
C PRO A 121 0.84 13.44 7.98
N TYR A 122 0.44 12.62 8.95
CA TYR A 122 -0.71 12.82 9.83
C TYR A 122 -2.10 12.73 9.19
N GLU A 123 -2.21 12.47 7.89
CA GLU A 123 -3.50 12.35 7.22
C GLU A 123 -4.11 10.95 7.30
N LYS A 124 -3.32 9.93 7.02
CA LYS A 124 -3.80 8.55 6.90
C LYS A 124 -2.81 7.54 7.49
N SER A 125 -3.32 6.63 8.30
CA SER A 125 -2.53 5.51 8.80
C SER A 125 -2.17 4.52 7.68
N VAL A 126 -1.09 3.77 7.91
CA VAL A 126 -0.61 2.73 6.99
C VAL A 126 -1.69 1.69 6.69
N LYS A 127 -1.75 1.26 5.45
CA LYS A 127 -2.54 0.12 4.98
C LYS A 127 -1.61 -0.98 4.45
N LEU A 128 -2.19 -2.16 4.26
CA LEU A 128 -1.47 -3.33 3.77
C LEU A 128 -2.06 -3.74 2.42
N TYR A 129 -1.26 -3.64 1.39
CA TYR A 129 -1.64 -3.95 0.02
C TYR A 129 -1.39 -5.43 -0.31
N CYS A 130 -2.37 -6.09 -0.93
CA CYS A 130 -2.25 -7.45 -1.43
C CYS A 130 -2.04 -7.46 -2.95
N GLY A 131 -0.89 -7.92 -3.43
CA GLY A 131 -0.61 -8.01 -4.87
C GLY A 131 -1.46 -9.04 -5.62
N ARG A 132 -2.21 -9.91 -4.95
CA ARG A 132 -3.08 -10.90 -5.59
C ARG A 132 -4.50 -10.38 -5.81
N CYS A 133 -5.19 -9.89 -4.79
CA CYS A 133 -6.52 -9.29 -4.94
C CYS A 133 -6.47 -7.78 -5.21
N GLU A 134 -5.27 -7.18 -5.12
CA GLU A 134 -5.00 -5.77 -5.40
C GLU A 134 -5.84 -4.80 -4.54
N ASP A 135 -6.22 -5.28 -3.37
CA ASP A 135 -6.99 -4.55 -2.38
C ASP A 135 -6.14 -4.22 -1.16
N ILE A 136 -6.61 -3.28 -0.34
CA ILE A 136 -5.92 -2.81 0.86
C ILE A 136 -6.65 -3.24 2.12
N TYR A 137 -5.88 -3.49 3.18
CA TYR A 137 -6.36 -3.96 4.47
C TYR A 137 -5.77 -3.11 5.60
N SER A 138 -6.50 -2.99 6.69
CA SER A 138 -5.95 -2.43 7.92
C SER A 138 -5.07 -3.47 8.63
N PRO A 139 -3.95 -3.06 9.24
CA PRO A 139 -3.16 -3.94 10.09
C PRO A 139 -4.01 -4.55 11.20
N LYS A 140 -3.75 -5.81 11.57
CA LYS A 140 -4.47 -6.49 12.66
C LYS A 140 -4.12 -5.92 14.04
N SER A 141 -2.88 -5.51 14.23
CA SER A 141 -2.40 -4.89 15.45
C SER A 141 -2.75 -3.41 15.47
N SER A 142 -3.34 -2.91 16.55
CA SER A 142 -3.61 -1.48 16.73
C SER A 142 -2.33 -0.63 16.71
N ARG A 143 -1.20 -1.18 17.21
CA ARG A 143 0.10 -0.50 17.16
C ARG A 143 0.57 -0.27 15.72
N HIS A 144 0.46 -1.28 14.86
CA HIS A 144 0.78 -1.11 13.45
C HIS A 144 -0.25 -0.21 12.74
N GLY A 145 -1.52 -0.26 13.17
CA GLY A 145 -2.59 0.58 12.63
C GLY A 145 -2.45 2.07 12.98
N SER A 146 -1.60 2.43 13.96
CA SER A 146 -1.29 3.82 14.32
C SER A 146 -0.08 4.39 13.57
N ILE A 147 0.69 3.56 12.84
CA ILE A 147 1.82 4.05 12.03
C ILE A 147 1.28 4.93 10.91
N ASP A 148 1.91 6.07 10.68
CA ASP A 148 1.58 6.95 9.57
C ASP A 148 1.90 6.30 8.22
N GLY A 149 0.95 6.35 7.29
CA GLY A 149 1.12 5.82 5.94
C GLY A 149 2.18 6.56 5.13
N ALA A 150 2.40 7.84 5.40
CA ALA A 150 3.41 8.65 4.73
C ALA A 150 4.83 8.09 4.92
N TYR A 151 5.08 7.31 5.98
CA TYR A 151 6.39 6.67 6.23
C TYR A 151 6.71 5.52 5.28
N PHE A 152 5.72 5.06 4.51
CA PHE A 152 5.88 4.08 3.43
C PHE A 152 5.57 4.68 2.05
N GLY A 153 4.78 5.74 2.03
CA GLY A 153 4.38 6.43 0.81
C GLY A 153 3.39 5.64 -0.06
N THR A 154 2.86 6.33 -1.06
CA THR A 154 1.86 5.77 -1.98
C THR A 154 2.45 4.87 -3.06
N SER A 155 3.74 5.01 -3.36
CA SER A 155 4.40 4.42 -4.52
C SER A 155 5.05 3.06 -4.27
N PHE A 156 5.43 2.75 -3.03
CA PHE A 156 6.33 1.65 -2.69
C PHE A 156 5.86 0.28 -3.21
N PRO A 157 4.61 -0.20 -2.98
CA PRO A 157 4.22 -1.54 -3.43
C PRO A 157 4.30 -1.72 -4.94
N HIS A 158 3.94 -0.69 -5.67
CA HIS A 158 3.91 -0.75 -7.14
C HIS A 158 5.30 -0.65 -7.74
N LEU A 159 6.19 0.15 -7.15
CA LEU A 159 7.59 0.19 -7.53
C LEU A 159 8.29 -1.14 -7.27
N LEU A 160 8.00 -1.80 -6.13
CA LEU A 160 8.53 -3.13 -5.84
C LEU A 160 8.15 -4.13 -6.94
N PHE A 161 6.89 -4.16 -7.35
CA PHE A 161 6.42 -5.06 -8.41
C PHE A 161 6.91 -4.67 -9.82
N LEU A 162 7.22 -3.41 -10.06
CA LEU A 162 7.85 -2.97 -11.32
C LEU A 162 9.30 -3.44 -11.41
N VAL A 163 10.05 -3.35 -10.32
CA VAL A 163 11.45 -3.78 -10.25
C VAL A 163 11.56 -5.31 -10.21
N TYR A 164 10.63 -5.98 -9.52
CA TYR A 164 10.60 -7.44 -9.37
C TYR A 164 9.31 -8.04 -9.94
N PRO A 165 9.10 -8.05 -11.26
CA PRO A 165 7.84 -8.49 -11.87
C PRO A 165 7.52 -9.97 -11.65
N ASN A 166 8.51 -10.78 -11.34
CA ASN A 166 8.35 -12.20 -10.98
C ASN A 166 7.69 -12.42 -9.61
N LEU A 167 7.61 -11.38 -8.78
CA LEU A 167 6.89 -11.43 -7.50
C LEU A 167 5.38 -11.19 -7.64
N ILE A 168 4.94 -10.72 -8.79
CA ILE A 168 3.50 -10.53 -9.07
C ILE A 168 2.85 -11.90 -8.96
N PRO A 169 1.90 -12.10 -8.02
CA PRO A 169 1.30 -13.41 -7.83
C PRO A 169 0.67 -13.93 -9.11
N PRO A 170 0.86 -15.22 -9.44
CA PRO A 170 0.21 -15.79 -10.60
C PRO A 170 -1.30 -15.66 -10.44
N LYS A 171 -1.95 -15.25 -11.51
CA LYS A 171 -3.39 -15.15 -11.62
C LYS A 171 -3.93 -16.55 -11.76
N SER A 172 -4.09 -17.26 -10.65
CA SER A 172 -4.91 -18.46 -10.66
C SER A 172 -6.30 -18.02 -11.10
N GLY A 173 -6.70 -18.44 -12.30
CA GLY A 173 -8.06 -18.37 -12.72
C GLY A 173 -8.98 -18.93 -11.64
N PRO A 174 -10.28 -18.70 -11.67
CA PRO A 174 -11.19 -19.37 -10.74
C PRO A 174 -10.80 -20.84 -10.70
N VAL A 175 -10.66 -21.40 -9.50
CA VAL A 175 -10.62 -22.86 -9.36
C VAL A 175 -11.84 -23.34 -10.11
N GLU A 176 -11.61 -24.00 -11.26
CA GLU A 176 -12.68 -24.62 -12.01
C GLU A 176 -13.32 -25.66 -11.10
N ILE A 177 -14.35 -25.24 -10.37
CA ILE A 177 -15.30 -26.19 -9.83
C ILE A 177 -16.12 -26.63 -11.04
N GLY A 178 -15.50 -27.55 -11.80
CA GLY A 178 -16.14 -28.53 -12.67
C GLY A 178 -17.30 -28.11 -13.58
N LEU A 179 -17.31 -26.89 -14.12
CA LEU A 179 -18.28 -26.52 -15.17
C LEU A 179 -17.51 -26.09 -16.44
N PRO A 180 -17.79 -26.72 -17.61
CA PRO A 180 -17.08 -26.39 -18.85
C PRO A 180 -17.47 -24.98 -19.31
N VAL A 181 -16.52 -24.07 -19.27
CA VAL A 181 -16.67 -22.74 -19.88
C VAL A 181 -16.66 -22.91 -21.40
N ARG A 182 -17.78 -22.67 -22.05
CA ARG A 182 -17.88 -22.65 -23.51
C ARG A 182 -17.04 -21.48 -24.06
N ALA A 183 -16.25 -21.74 -25.08
CA ALA A 183 -15.36 -20.78 -25.75
C ALA A 183 -16.09 -19.60 -26.47
N ALA A 184 -17.39 -19.47 -26.31
CA ALA A 184 -18.22 -18.47 -27.00
C ALA A 184 -18.31 -17.12 -26.24
N ASP A 185 -17.85 -17.03 -24.99
CA ASP A 185 -18.16 -15.88 -24.14
C ASP A 185 -17.18 -14.69 -24.26
N VAL A 186 -16.11 -14.83 -25.06
CA VAL A 186 -15.07 -13.78 -25.19
C VAL A 186 -15.45 -12.68 -26.19
N GLU A 187 -16.34 -12.94 -27.11
CA GLU A 187 -16.76 -11.94 -28.13
C GLU A 187 -17.96 -11.07 -27.71
N GLY A 188 -18.81 -11.55 -26.79
CA GLY A 188 -20.01 -10.83 -26.34
C GLY A 188 -19.71 -9.60 -25.47
N SER A 189 -18.60 -9.64 -24.73
CA SER A 189 -18.25 -8.58 -23.74
C SER A 189 -17.88 -7.23 -24.36
N ARG A 190 -17.44 -7.20 -25.62
CA ARG A 190 -17.06 -5.95 -26.30
C ARG A 190 -18.25 -5.13 -26.83
N ARG A 191 -19.38 -5.76 -27.10
CA ARG A 191 -20.60 -5.07 -27.60
C ARG A 191 -21.43 -4.44 -26.49
N SER A 192 -21.40 -5.00 -25.29
CA SER A 192 -22.16 -4.50 -24.14
C SER A 192 -21.60 -3.17 -23.56
N ARG A 193 -20.30 -2.90 -23.74
CA ARG A 193 -19.68 -1.65 -23.23
C ARG A 193 -20.17 -0.39 -23.93
N ARG A 194 -20.46 -0.44 -25.23
CA ARG A 194 -20.86 0.74 -26.01
C ARG A 194 -22.33 1.17 -25.80
N ALA A 195 -23.17 0.28 -25.29
CA ALA A 195 -24.58 0.55 -25.05
C ALA A 195 -24.88 1.09 -23.65
N ARG A 196 -23.89 1.07 -22.71
CA ARG A 196 -24.08 1.52 -21.32
C ARG A 196 -23.59 2.93 -21.04
N GLU A 197 -22.84 3.56 -21.93
CA GLU A 197 -22.36 4.94 -21.76
C GLU A 197 -23.47 6.01 -21.96
N ASP A 198 -24.60 5.65 -22.58
CA ASP A 198 -25.67 6.61 -22.91
C ASP A 198 -26.88 6.62 -21.94
N GLN A 199 -26.82 5.88 -20.81
CA GLN A 199 -27.93 5.78 -19.85
C GLN A 199 -27.58 6.18 -18.42
N GLU A 200 -26.78 7.23 -18.22
CA GLU A 200 -26.65 7.87 -16.93
C GLU A 200 -27.55 9.10 -16.81
N THR A 201 -28.85 8.88 -16.63
CA THR A 201 -29.70 9.86 -15.91
C THR A 201 -31.02 9.18 -15.47
N GLU A 202 -31.31 9.39 -14.19
CA GLU A 202 -32.60 9.22 -13.49
C GLU A 202 -32.92 7.86 -12.88
N GLY A 203 -33.14 7.92 -11.55
CA GLY A 203 -33.97 6.97 -10.82
C GLY A 203 -33.32 6.36 -9.57
N VAL A 204 -33.32 7.09 -8.44
CA VAL A 204 -33.18 6.46 -7.13
C VAL A 204 -34.47 5.69 -6.83
N GLY A 205 -34.50 4.39 -7.18
CA GLY A 205 -35.55 3.46 -6.86
C GLY A 205 -35.06 2.44 -5.82
N GLU A 206 -35.86 2.18 -4.81
CA GLU A 206 -35.68 1.12 -3.82
C GLU A 206 -35.45 -0.23 -4.53
N GLY A 207 -34.27 -0.83 -4.32
CA GLY A 207 -33.90 -2.13 -4.91
C GLY A 207 -32.67 -2.10 -5.78
N ALA A 208 -31.62 -1.36 -5.36
CA ALA A 208 -30.33 -1.42 -6.08
C ALA A 208 -29.80 -2.85 -6.05
N SER A 209 -29.58 -3.45 -7.25
CA SER A 209 -29.03 -4.79 -7.38
C SER A 209 -27.65 -4.91 -6.70
N THR A 210 -27.32 -6.09 -6.20
CA THR A 210 -26.03 -6.34 -5.54
C THR A 210 -24.86 -6.04 -6.49
N ALA A 211 -25.06 -6.28 -7.79
CA ALA A 211 -24.09 -5.94 -8.84
C ALA A 211 -23.90 -4.43 -8.97
N ALA A 212 -24.98 -3.64 -8.94
CA ALA A 212 -24.92 -2.18 -8.99
C ALA A 212 -24.20 -1.57 -7.77
N VAL A 213 -24.42 -2.16 -6.58
CA VAL A 213 -23.69 -1.77 -5.35
C VAL A 213 -22.21 -2.10 -5.47
N ALA A 214 -21.85 -3.26 -6.03
CA ALA A 214 -20.48 -3.68 -6.25
C ALA A 214 -19.74 -2.75 -7.24
N LEU A 215 -20.42 -2.23 -8.26
CA LEU A 215 -19.87 -1.27 -9.21
C LEU A 215 -19.64 0.12 -8.58
N LYS A 216 -20.47 0.52 -7.61
CA LYS A 216 -20.37 1.82 -6.93
C LYS A 216 -19.37 1.82 -5.77
N ALA A 217 -18.83 0.65 -5.37
CA ALA A 217 -17.89 0.55 -4.27
C ALA A 217 -16.59 1.33 -4.59
N ASP A 218 -16.16 2.15 -3.63
CA ASP A 218 -14.86 2.81 -3.70
C ASP A 218 -13.75 1.78 -3.76
N ARG A 219 -12.81 1.99 -4.67
CA ARG A 219 -11.72 1.06 -4.93
C ARG A 219 -10.37 1.72 -4.78
N TYR A 220 -9.46 0.96 -4.23
CA TYR A 220 -8.07 1.38 -4.20
C TYR A 220 -7.53 1.53 -5.63
N ARG A 221 -7.02 2.73 -5.96
CA ARG A 221 -6.35 3.01 -7.21
C ARG A 221 -4.86 3.23 -6.94
N PRO A 222 -3.99 2.36 -7.47
CA PRO A 222 -2.55 2.46 -7.24
C PRO A 222 -1.99 3.75 -7.83
N ARG A 223 -1.01 4.31 -7.13
CA ARG A 223 -0.28 5.50 -7.57
C ARG A 223 1.21 5.29 -7.49
N ILE A 224 1.95 5.97 -8.36
CA ILE A 224 3.42 6.05 -8.33
C ILE A 224 3.78 7.54 -8.42
N PHE A 225 4.46 8.06 -7.41
CA PHE A 225 4.83 9.49 -7.30
C PHE A 225 3.64 10.43 -7.55
N GLY A 226 2.47 10.12 -6.99
CA GLY A 226 1.23 10.89 -7.13
C GLY A 226 0.43 10.64 -8.41
N PHE A 227 1.02 10.03 -9.45
CA PHE A 227 0.33 9.70 -10.70
C PHE A 227 -0.38 8.35 -10.60
N GLN A 228 -1.61 8.26 -11.11
CA GLN A 228 -2.31 6.98 -11.19
C GLN A 228 -1.59 6.03 -12.16
N VAL A 229 -1.52 4.76 -11.78
CA VAL A 229 -1.01 3.72 -12.69
C VAL A 229 -1.94 3.63 -13.89
N ASN A 230 -1.36 3.65 -15.09
CA ASN A 230 -2.12 3.62 -16.34
C ASN A 230 -3.01 2.36 -16.41
N GLU A 231 -4.27 2.52 -16.83
CA GLU A 231 -5.23 1.43 -17.01
C GLU A 231 -4.76 0.34 -17.99
N ILE A 232 -3.83 0.68 -18.89
CA ILE A 232 -3.17 -0.28 -19.78
C ILE A 232 -2.17 -1.17 -19.05
N ALA A 233 -1.71 -0.80 -17.85
CA ALA A 233 -0.77 -1.61 -17.08
C ALA A 233 -1.36 -3.00 -16.78
N LYS A 234 -0.50 -4.03 -16.92
CA LYS A 234 -0.92 -5.45 -16.83
C LYS A 234 -1.66 -5.77 -15.51
N LEU A 235 -1.26 -5.15 -14.40
CA LEU A 235 -1.92 -5.29 -13.11
C LEU A 235 -3.35 -4.75 -13.15
N GLN A 236 -3.56 -3.56 -13.68
CA GLN A 236 -4.86 -2.90 -13.67
C GLN A 236 -5.89 -3.59 -14.56
N ARG A 237 -5.50 -4.01 -15.78
CA ARG A 237 -6.39 -4.78 -16.67
C ARG A 237 -6.90 -6.07 -16.03
N TRP A 238 -6.10 -6.68 -15.20
CA TRP A 238 -6.54 -7.90 -14.53
C TRP A 238 -7.53 -7.62 -13.41
N GLN A 239 -7.35 -6.56 -12.63
CA GLN A 239 -8.33 -6.13 -11.62
C GLN A 239 -9.70 -5.92 -12.25
N GLU A 240 -9.74 -5.20 -13.35
CA GLU A 240 -10.97 -4.96 -14.10
C GLU A 240 -11.58 -6.26 -14.59
N ALA A 241 -10.81 -7.15 -15.22
CA ALA A 241 -11.32 -8.42 -15.72
C ALA A 241 -11.86 -9.34 -14.62
N VAL A 242 -11.22 -9.40 -13.45
CA VAL A 242 -11.75 -10.15 -12.29
C VAL A 242 -13.04 -9.55 -11.77
N ARG A 243 -13.10 -8.25 -11.73
CA ARG A 243 -14.23 -7.46 -11.26
C ARG A 243 -15.44 -7.63 -12.16
N ASP A 244 -15.24 -7.46 -13.48
CA ASP A 244 -16.30 -7.62 -14.47
C ASP A 244 -16.92 -9.02 -14.41
N ARG A 245 -16.10 -10.06 -14.18
CA ARG A 245 -16.61 -11.43 -13.95
C ARG A 245 -17.40 -11.57 -12.65
N GLN A 246 -17.00 -10.89 -11.57
CA GLN A 246 -17.73 -10.92 -10.31
C GLN A 246 -19.09 -10.22 -10.45
N VAL A 247 -19.12 -9.11 -11.14
CA VAL A 247 -20.36 -8.37 -11.41
C VAL A 247 -21.29 -9.21 -12.28
N ALA A 248 -20.81 -9.78 -13.39
CA ALA A 248 -21.62 -10.65 -14.24
C ALA A 248 -22.23 -11.86 -13.48
N ARG A 249 -21.44 -12.49 -12.58
CA ARG A 249 -21.97 -13.57 -11.72
C ARG A 249 -23.06 -13.12 -10.75
N LEU A 250 -22.96 -11.89 -10.23
CA LEU A 250 -24.01 -11.36 -9.36
C LEU A 250 -25.28 -11.06 -10.15
N GLU A 251 -25.13 -10.52 -11.38
CA GLU A 251 -26.25 -10.28 -12.29
C GLU A 251 -26.97 -11.62 -12.64
N ASP A 252 -26.19 -12.65 -13.03
CA ASP A 252 -26.74 -14.01 -13.32
C ASP A 252 -27.50 -14.60 -12.12
N LEU A 253 -26.99 -14.42 -10.89
CA LEU A 253 -27.64 -14.93 -9.68
C LEU A 253 -28.92 -14.16 -9.36
N GLU A 254 -28.97 -12.86 -9.61
CA GLU A 254 -30.16 -12.03 -9.38
C GLU A 254 -31.25 -12.35 -10.41
N GLU A 255 -30.88 -12.59 -11.68
CA GLU A 255 -31.81 -13.03 -12.73
C GLU A 255 -32.39 -14.42 -12.44
N ALA A 256 -31.56 -15.33 -11.87
CA ALA A 256 -32.02 -16.68 -11.50
C ALA A 256 -32.92 -16.70 -10.25
N ALA A 257 -32.93 -15.64 -9.45
CA ALA A 257 -33.71 -15.52 -8.23
C ALA A 257 -35.03 -14.73 -8.43
N ALA A 258 -35.20 -14.06 -9.58
CA ALA A 258 -36.39 -13.29 -9.97
C ALA A 258 -37.38 -14.15 -10.76
#